data_ecf3a8e90309555facf957e545a4f2db
#
_entry.id   ecf3a8e90309555facf957e545a4f2db
#
_cell.length_a   1.000
_cell.length_b   1.000
_cell.length_c   1.000
_cell.angle_alpha   90.00
_cell.angle_beta   90.00
_cell.angle_gamma   90.00
#
_symmetry.space_group_name_H-M   'P 1'
#
loop_
_entity.id
_entity.type
_entity.pdbx_description
1 polymer ?
#
loop_
_entity_poly.entity_id
_entity_poly.type
_entity_poly.pdbx_seq_one_letter_code
_entity_poly.pdbx_strand_id
1 'polypeptide(L)'
;MPEEEAIREGRPAGLVEFGDWPTIYRALSELPAKAQESWFRFDHYYSDSAFPAALPLVFSRQPRRVLDVGGNTGKFALLCARRDPAVRVTILDLPGQLAKAMESAAAAGLGDRIDGHAVDLLDAGQPFPTGHDAVWMSQFLCCFPEEDILHLLRRGAAALSEGGSLYILDTYWDRQKSPAAAYCLQATSLYFTTMANGTSQMYHSRDLLRCIEAAGLRVEEDVDGLGISHTLFRCRPA
;
A
#
# COMPACT_ATOMS: atom_id res chain seq x y z
N MET A 1 -22.77 -18.56 4.45
CA MET A 1 -21.37 -18.72 4.93
C MET A 1 -20.72 -17.33 4.97
N PRO A 2 -19.69 -17.08 5.80
CA PRO A 2 -19.07 -15.74 5.88
C PRO A 2 -18.63 -15.19 4.51
N GLU A 3 -18.14 -16.04 3.61
CA GLU A 3 -17.71 -15.65 2.27
C GLU A 3 -18.89 -15.12 1.42
N GLU A 4 -20.01 -15.83 1.44
CA GLU A 4 -21.23 -15.44 0.71
C GLU A 4 -21.78 -14.11 1.25
N GLU A 5 -21.79 -13.95 2.56
CA GLU A 5 -22.23 -12.74 3.23
C GLU A 5 -21.29 -11.56 2.90
N ALA A 6 -19.99 -11.78 2.97
CA ALA A 6 -18.99 -10.75 2.65
C ALA A 6 -19.13 -10.25 1.20
N ILE A 7 -19.29 -11.15 0.24
CA ILE A 7 -19.48 -10.78 -1.18
C ILE A 7 -20.80 -10.03 -1.39
N ARG A 8 -21.89 -10.47 -0.74
CA ARG A 8 -23.21 -9.85 -0.90
C ARG A 8 -23.30 -8.46 -0.26
N GLU A 9 -22.66 -8.27 0.89
CA GLU A 9 -22.84 -7.08 1.72
C GLU A 9 -21.65 -6.13 1.68
N GLY A 10 -20.55 -6.52 1.04
CA GLY A 10 -19.34 -5.69 0.94
C GLY A 10 -18.68 -5.40 2.30
N ARG A 11 -18.80 -6.35 3.27
CA ARG A 11 -18.22 -6.23 4.60
C ARG A 11 -17.45 -7.50 4.99
N PRO A 12 -16.44 -7.41 5.85
CA PRO A 12 -15.61 -8.58 6.21
C PRO A 12 -16.34 -9.48 7.21
N ALA A 13 -17.33 -10.25 6.76
CA ALA A 13 -18.20 -11.06 7.62
C ALA A 13 -17.45 -12.12 8.45
N GLY A 14 -16.27 -12.57 8.00
CA GLY A 14 -15.42 -13.50 8.77
C GLY A 14 -14.64 -12.83 9.89
N LEU A 15 -14.48 -11.51 9.87
CA LEU A 15 -13.71 -10.78 10.90
C LEU A 15 -14.35 -10.88 12.28
N VAL A 16 -15.66 -11.13 12.37
CA VAL A 16 -16.41 -11.30 13.61
C VAL A 16 -15.84 -12.40 14.52
N GLU A 17 -15.11 -13.37 13.97
CA GLU A 17 -14.43 -14.42 14.75
C GLU A 17 -13.33 -13.85 15.68
N PHE A 18 -12.82 -12.66 15.39
CA PHE A 18 -11.80 -11.98 16.19
C PHE A 18 -12.34 -10.81 17.00
N GLY A 19 -13.42 -10.16 16.55
CA GLY A 19 -14.02 -9.00 17.19
C GLY A 19 -14.95 -8.22 16.25
N ASP A 20 -15.53 -7.15 16.77
CA ASP A 20 -16.48 -6.31 16.04
C ASP A 20 -15.79 -5.03 15.56
N TRP A 21 -15.16 -5.11 14.40
CA TRP A 21 -14.54 -3.96 13.71
C TRP A 21 -15.05 -3.86 12.28
N PRO A 22 -15.15 -2.64 11.74
CA PRO A 22 -15.60 -2.44 10.35
C PRO A 22 -14.60 -3.00 9.33
N THR A 23 -13.31 -3.02 9.65
CA THR A 23 -12.24 -3.60 8.83
C THR A 23 -11.11 -4.14 9.71
N ILE A 24 -10.34 -5.09 9.19
CA ILE A 24 -9.15 -5.58 9.88
C ILE A 24 -8.08 -4.49 10.05
N TYR A 25 -8.03 -3.53 9.15
CA TYR A 25 -7.04 -2.42 9.21
C TYR A 25 -7.21 -1.56 10.46
N ARG A 26 -8.45 -1.32 10.90
CA ARG A 26 -8.74 -0.67 12.18
C ARG A 26 -8.45 -1.56 13.38
N ALA A 27 -8.59 -2.87 13.21
CA ALA A 27 -8.35 -3.87 14.25
C ALA A 27 -6.87 -4.21 14.46
N LEU A 28 -5.98 -3.91 13.49
CA LEU A 28 -4.60 -4.41 13.48
C LEU A 28 -3.82 -4.15 14.78
N SER A 29 -4.07 -3.03 15.45
CA SER A 29 -3.44 -2.71 16.75
C SER A 29 -4.09 -3.41 17.95
N GLU A 30 -5.31 -3.95 17.78
CA GLU A 30 -6.15 -4.54 18.83
C GLU A 30 -6.31 -6.05 18.70
N LEU A 31 -5.90 -6.63 17.57
CA LEU A 31 -5.95 -8.08 17.33
C LEU A 31 -5.22 -8.85 18.43
N PRO A 32 -5.66 -10.08 18.76
CA PRO A 32 -4.88 -10.98 19.59
C PRO A 32 -3.45 -11.12 19.08
N ALA A 33 -2.46 -11.07 19.97
CA ALA A 33 -1.04 -10.96 19.61
C ALA A 33 -0.58 -11.96 18.54
N LYS A 34 -1.05 -13.22 18.61
CA LYS A 34 -0.73 -14.25 17.62
C LYS A 34 -1.30 -13.95 16.23
N ALA A 35 -2.55 -13.42 16.17
CA ALA A 35 -3.18 -13.05 14.92
C ALA A 35 -2.47 -11.84 14.30
N GLN A 36 -2.15 -10.83 15.11
CA GLN A 36 -1.40 -9.65 14.71
C GLN A 36 0.00 -10.01 14.16
N GLU A 37 0.75 -10.86 14.88
CA GLU A 37 2.05 -11.33 14.42
C GLU A 37 1.95 -12.09 13.09
N SER A 38 0.94 -12.97 12.95
CA SER A 38 0.73 -13.73 11.71
C SER A 38 0.40 -12.81 10.54
N TRP A 39 -0.42 -11.77 10.76
CA TRP A 39 -0.76 -10.78 9.73
C TRP A 39 0.48 -10.02 9.25
N PHE A 40 1.25 -9.45 10.16
CA PHE A 40 2.45 -8.71 9.78
C PHE A 40 3.52 -9.60 9.15
N ARG A 41 3.66 -10.85 9.57
CA ARG A 41 4.58 -11.80 8.93
C ARG A 41 4.16 -12.13 7.51
N PHE A 42 2.87 -12.26 7.25
CA PHE A 42 2.35 -12.47 5.89
C PHE A 42 2.62 -11.26 5.01
N ASP A 43 2.28 -10.07 5.47
CA ASP A 43 2.52 -8.82 4.75
C ASP A 43 4.01 -8.60 4.46
N HIS A 44 4.86 -8.77 5.47
CA HIS A 44 6.30 -8.64 5.34
C HIS A 44 6.95 -9.70 4.45
N TYR A 45 6.40 -10.90 4.37
CA TYR A 45 6.91 -11.94 3.46
C TYR A 45 6.93 -11.45 2.01
N TYR A 46 5.89 -10.77 1.60
CA TYR A 46 5.82 -10.19 0.25
C TYR A 46 6.72 -8.95 0.11
N SER A 47 6.65 -8.00 1.04
CA SER A 47 7.41 -6.76 0.96
C SER A 47 8.91 -6.94 1.11
N ASP A 48 9.38 -7.94 1.88
CA ASP A 48 10.81 -8.16 2.17
C ASP A 48 11.66 -8.39 0.92
N SER A 49 11.11 -9.02 -0.09
CA SER A 49 11.81 -9.23 -1.37
C SER A 49 11.53 -8.14 -2.40
N ALA A 50 10.34 -7.53 -2.36
CA ALA A 50 9.90 -6.56 -3.35
C ALA A 50 10.48 -5.16 -3.11
N PHE A 51 10.52 -4.69 -1.86
CA PHE A 51 11.03 -3.35 -1.54
C PHE A 51 12.49 -3.13 -1.92
N PRO A 52 13.44 -4.03 -1.59
CA PRO A 52 14.82 -3.90 -2.05
C PRO A 52 14.95 -3.89 -3.57
N ALA A 53 14.10 -4.64 -4.28
CA ALA A 53 14.11 -4.67 -5.75
C ALA A 53 13.53 -3.38 -6.37
N ALA A 54 12.52 -2.79 -5.76
CA ALA A 54 11.90 -1.54 -6.22
C ALA A 54 12.71 -0.29 -5.85
N LEU A 55 13.43 -0.31 -4.74
CA LEU A 55 14.16 0.84 -4.21
C LEU A 55 15.11 1.50 -5.23
N PRO A 56 15.94 0.76 -6.02
CA PRO A 56 16.78 1.36 -7.05
C PRO A 56 15.98 2.08 -8.15
N LEU A 57 14.79 1.59 -8.50
CA LEU A 57 13.91 2.20 -9.51
C LEU A 57 13.38 3.54 -9.00
N VAL A 58 12.93 3.61 -7.75
CA VAL A 58 12.49 4.86 -7.12
C VAL A 58 13.66 5.85 -7.04
N PHE A 59 14.82 5.40 -6.57
CA PHE A 59 16.00 6.26 -6.40
C PHE A 59 16.76 6.59 -7.69
N SER A 60 16.37 6.00 -8.83
CA SER A 60 16.87 6.43 -10.15
C SER A 60 16.55 7.89 -10.46
N ARG A 61 15.50 8.43 -9.80
CA ARG A 61 15.05 9.84 -9.91
C ARG A 61 15.55 10.73 -8.76
N GLN A 62 16.36 10.19 -7.84
CA GLN A 62 16.99 10.92 -6.73
C GLN A 62 15.99 11.71 -5.86
N PRO A 63 14.88 11.12 -5.38
CA PRO A 63 13.88 11.83 -4.59
C PRO A 63 14.50 12.35 -3.29
N ARG A 64 14.12 13.55 -2.87
CA ARG A 64 14.48 14.15 -1.58
C ARG A 64 13.35 14.06 -0.58
N ARG A 65 12.11 14.07 -1.06
CA ARG A 65 10.90 14.01 -0.25
C ARG A 65 10.01 12.89 -0.78
N VAL A 66 9.82 11.87 0.05
CA VAL A 66 8.98 10.70 -0.25
C VAL A 66 7.74 10.74 0.62
N LEU A 67 6.56 10.52 0.05
CA LEU A 67 5.32 10.30 0.75
C LEU A 67 4.99 8.80 0.68
N ASP A 68 4.97 8.14 1.82
CA ASP A 68 4.66 6.71 1.97
C ASP A 68 3.21 6.55 2.42
N VAL A 69 2.32 6.24 1.48
CA VAL A 69 0.86 6.17 1.70
C VAL A 69 0.46 4.74 2.06
N GLY A 70 -0.09 4.56 3.26
CA GLY A 70 -0.32 3.24 3.83
C GLY A 70 0.99 2.58 4.27
N GLY A 71 1.91 3.35 4.86
CA GLY A 71 3.28 2.90 5.15
C GLY A 71 3.40 1.84 6.25
N ASN A 72 2.29 1.47 6.89
CA ASN A 72 2.18 0.39 7.88
C ASN A 72 3.24 0.52 9.00
N THR A 73 4.18 -0.41 9.12
CA THR A 73 5.25 -0.39 10.14
C THR A 73 6.46 0.48 9.76
N GLY A 74 6.39 1.25 8.67
CA GLY A 74 7.45 2.14 8.19
C GLY A 74 8.60 1.46 7.47
N LYS A 75 8.40 0.24 6.99
CA LYS A 75 9.46 -0.58 6.41
C LYS A 75 10.11 0.04 5.17
N PHE A 76 9.30 0.56 4.24
CA PHE A 76 9.81 1.24 3.06
C PHE A 76 10.48 2.57 3.41
N ALA A 77 9.89 3.34 4.32
CA ALA A 77 10.47 4.58 4.82
C ALA A 77 11.87 4.37 5.43
N LEU A 78 12.06 3.32 6.23
CA LEU A 78 13.37 2.94 6.77
C LEU A 78 14.39 2.61 5.69
N LEU A 79 13.98 1.88 4.65
CA LEU A 79 14.86 1.57 3.50
C LEU A 79 15.26 2.84 2.75
N CYS A 80 14.35 3.74 2.49
CA CYS A 80 14.62 5.04 1.86
C CYS A 80 15.64 5.85 2.67
N ALA A 81 15.39 6.02 3.97
CA ALA A 81 16.24 6.79 4.85
C ALA A 81 17.65 6.20 5.03
N ARG A 82 17.78 4.86 4.95
CA ARG A 82 19.08 4.18 4.95
C ARG A 82 19.80 4.30 3.60
N ARG A 83 19.04 4.37 2.51
CA ARG A 83 19.59 4.44 1.14
C ARG A 83 20.26 5.77 0.84
N ASP A 84 19.66 6.86 1.28
CA ASP A 84 20.19 8.22 1.05
C ASP A 84 20.04 9.06 2.34
N PRO A 85 21.14 9.58 2.90
CA PRO A 85 21.09 10.39 4.12
C PRO A 85 20.36 11.73 3.93
N ALA A 86 20.13 12.18 2.71
CA ALA A 86 19.45 13.43 2.41
C ALA A 86 17.94 13.28 2.18
N VAL A 87 17.42 12.04 2.09
CA VAL A 87 15.99 11.82 1.90
C VAL A 87 15.22 12.00 3.21
N ARG A 88 14.05 12.61 3.09
CA ARG A 88 13.02 12.67 4.13
C ARG A 88 11.79 11.92 3.69
N VAL A 89 11.17 11.19 4.60
CA VAL A 89 9.97 10.40 4.32
C VAL A 89 8.86 10.81 5.27
N THR A 90 7.69 11.10 4.71
CA THR A 90 6.46 11.32 5.46
C THR A 90 5.55 10.11 5.29
N ILE A 91 5.12 9.48 6.37
CA ILE A 91 4.23 8.33 6.37
C ILE A 91 2.80 8.79 6.61
N LEU A 92 1.85 8.30 5.79
CA LEU A 92 0.42 8.45 6.02
C LEU A 92 -0.19 7.10 6.38
N ASP A 93 -0.78 6.98 7.55
CA ASP A 93 -1.48 5.75 7.95
C ASP A 93 -2.47 6.03 9.10
N LEU A 94 -3.24 5.01 9.46
CA LEU A 94 -4.08 5.03 10.66
C LEU A 94 -3.23 5.18 11.92
N PRO A 95 -3.76 5.78 13.01
CA PRO A 95 -2.98 6.10 14.21
C PRO A 95 -2.19 4.92 14.80
N GLY A 96 -2.79 3.71 14.82
CA GLY A 96 -2.15 2.53 15.40
C GLY A 96 -0.94 2.04 14.60
N GLN A 97 -1.02 2.02 13.27
CA GLN A 97 0.08 1.66 12.37
C GLN A 97 1.16 2.73 12.39
N LEU A 98 0.76 3.99 12.32
CA LEU A 98 1.71 5.10 12.38
C LEU A 98 2.53 5.10 13.67
N ALA A 99 1.92 4.83 14.82
CA ALA A 99 2.65 4.72 16.10
C ALA A 99 3.78 3.67 16.00
N LYS A 100 3.49 2.49 15.43
CA LYS A 100 4.49 1.43 15.20
C LYS A 100 5.60 1.86 14.23
N ALA A 101 5.24 2.59 13.18
CA ALA A 101 6.22 3.12 12.24
C ALA A 101 7.17 4.13 12.92
N MET A 102 6.62 5.02 13.75
CA MET A 102 7.45 6.00 14.51
C MET A 102 8.34 5.32 15.54
N GLU A 103 7.86 4.29 16.24
CA GLU A 103 8.69 3.47 17.13
C GLU A 103 9.84 2.80 16.37
N SER A 104 9.55 2.24 15.19
CA SER A 104 10.54 1.61 14.31
C SER A 104 11.60 2.63 13.84
N ALA A 105 11.17 3.83 13.45
CA ALA A 105 12.06 4.92 13.03
C ALA A 105 12.96 5.39 14.16
N ALA A 106 12.41 5.58 15.36
CA ALA A 106 13.17 5.96 16.56
C ALA A 106 14.20 4.89 16.95
N ALA A 107 13.79 3.61 16.97
CA ALA A 107 14.67 2.48 17.27
C ALA A 107 15.83 2.34 16.26
N ALA A 108 15.61 2.75 15.00
CA ALA A 108 16.62 2.78 13.96
C ALA A 108 17.52 4.04 13.99
N GLY A 109 17.25 5.02 14.85
CA GLY A 109 17.95 6.31 14.87
C GLY A 109 17.64 7.20 13.67
N LEU A 110 16.46 7.07 13.06
CA LEU A 110 16.03 7.76 11.84
C LEU A 110 14.84 8.71 12.05
N GLY A 111 14.42 8.91 13.29
CA GLY A 111 13.24 9.72 13.62
C GLY A 111 13.36 11.21 13.26
N ASP A 112 14.55 11.74 13.01
CA ASP A 112 14.79 13.10 12.51
C ASP A 112 14.51 13.25 10.99
N ARG A 113 14.36 12.14 10.27
CA ARG A 113 14.16 12.08 8.81
C ARG A 113 12.90 11.36 8.37
N ILE A 114 12.23 10.70 9.30
CA ILE A 114 10.96 10.01 9.08
C ILE A 114 9.94 10.64 10.00
N ASP A 115 8.93 11.26 9.43
CA ASP A 115 7.78 11.80 10.14
C ASP A 115 6.48 11.16 9.61
N GLY A 116 5.33 11.55 10.16
CA GLY A 116 4.07 11.01 9.69
C GLY A 116 2.85 11.76 10.16
N HIS A 117 1.75 11.55 9.45
CA HIS A 117 0.44 12.07 9.80
C HIS A 117 -0.54 10.92 9.97
N ALA A 118 -1.18 10.86 11.12
CA ALA A 118 -2.30 9.95 11.34
C ALA A 118 -3.50 10.45 10.54
N VAL A 119 -3.99 9.62 9.62
CA VAL A 119 -5.09 9.96 8.72
C VAL A 119 -5.89 8.72 8.38
N ASP A 120 -7.20 8.86 8.30
CA ASP A 120 -8.05 7.89 7.61
C ASP A 120 -7.94 8.18 6.10
N LEU A 121 -7.27 7.30 5.37
CA LEU A 121 -7.00 7.48 3.94
C LEU A 121 -8.27 7.47 3.10
N LEU A 122 -9.40 6.94 3.62
CA LEU A 122 -10.72 7.00 3.00
C LEU A 122 -11.48 8.30 3.29
N ASP A 123 -11.01 9.13 4.23
CA ASP A 123 -11.59 10.46 4.45
C ASP A 123 -11.13 11.42 3.33
N ALA A 124 -12.00 11.60 2.34
CA ALA A 124 -11.73 12.50 1.21
C ALA A 124 -11.58 13.98 1.60
N GLY A 125 -12.05 14.37 2.79
CA GLY A 125 -11.91 15.73 3.33
C GLY A 125 -10.50 16.06 3.83
N GLN A 126 -9.61 15.05 3.97
CA GLN A 126 -8.25 15.25 4.44
C GLN A 126 -7.26 15.19 3.25
N PRO A 127 -6.72 16.33 2.76
CA PRO A 127 -5.74 16.32 1.68
C PRO A 127 -4.44 15.66 2.11
N PHE A 128 -3.71 15.06 1.15
CA PHE A 128 -2.34 14.63 1.41
C PHE A 128 -1.41 15.84 1.45
N PRO A 129 -0.34 15.81 2.27
CA PRO A 129 0.67 16.86 2.25
C PRO A 129 1.35 16.93 0.89
N THR A 130 1.63 18.13 0.41
CA THR A 130 2.12 18.39 -0.94
C THR A 130 3.64 18.58 -1.01
N GLY A 131 4.18 18.60 -2.22
CA GLY A 131 5.58 18.91 -2.51
C GLY A 131 6.50 17.71 -2.36
N HIS A 132 6.05 16.52 -2.72
CA HIS A 132 6.84 15.29 -2.67
C HIS A 132 7.37 14.92 -4.07
N ASP A 133 8.63 14.49 -4.14
CA ASP A 133 9.27 14.06 -5.39
C ASP A 133 8.84 12.65 -5.76
N ALA A 134 8.49 11.85 -4.75
CA ALA A 134 7.94 10.51 -4.91
C ALA A 134 6.75 10.32 -3.98
N VAL A 135 5.64 9.81 -4.50
CA VAL A 135 4.53 9.26 -3.74
C VAL A 135 4.56 7.74 -3.92
N TRP A 136 4.59 7.01 -2.83
CA TRP A 136 4.69 5.56 -2.81
C TRP A 136 3.42 4.94 -2.26
N MET A 137 2.86 3.98 -3.00
CA MET A 137 1.70 3.16 -2.62
C MET A 137 2.04 1.70 -2.88
N SER A 138 2.18 0.91 -1.84
CA SER A 138 2.60 -0.49 -1.97
C SER A 138 1.73 -1.44 -1.18
N GLN A 139 1.26 -2.51 -1.82
CA GLN A 139 0.36 -3.50 -1.21
C GLN A 139 -0.84 -2.81 -0.52
N PHE A 140 -1.31 -1.75 -1.13
CA PHE A 140 -2.23 -0.80 -0.54
C PHE A 140 -3.51 -0.65 -1.37
N LEU A 141 -3.39 -0.41 -2.68
CA LEU A 141 -4.56 -0.16 -3.53
C LEU A 141 -5.46 -1.41 -3.66
N CYS A 142 -4.89 -2.61 -3.56
CA CYS A 142 -5.64 -3.87 -3.53
C CYS A 142 -6.61 -3.98 -2.33
N CYS A 143 -6.47 -3.13 -1.32
CA CYS A 143 -7.37 -3.09 -0.17
C CYS A 143 -8.72 -2.42 -0.46
N PHE A 144 -8.89 -1.73 -1.59
CA PHE A 144 -10.00 -0.83 -1.84
C PHE A 144 -10.74 -1.13 -3.16
N PRO A 145 -12.03 -0.75 -3.26
CA PRO A 145 -12.76 -0.79 -4.53
C PRO A 145 -12.25 0.31 -5.49
N GLU A 146 -12.54 0.17 -6.78
CA GLU A 146 -12.04 1.07 -7.83
C GLU A 146 -12.38 2.55 -7.57
N GLU A 147 -13.53 2.85 -6.97
CA GLU A 147 -13.92 4.23 -6.63
C GLU A 147 -12.95 4.86 -5.63
N ASP A 148 -12.61 4.15 -4.56
CA ASP A 148 -11.66 4.62 -3.55
C ASP A 148 -10.23 4.69 -4.13
N ILE A 149 -9.84 3.71 -4.95
CA ILE A 149 -8.56 3.73 -5.67
C ILE A 149 -8.42 5.01 -6.49
N LEU A 150 -9.47 5.39 -7.22
CA LEU A 150 -9.49 6.60 -8.03
C LEU A 150 -9.28 7.86 -7.18
N HIS A 151 -9.94 7.95 -6.03
CA HIS A 151 -9.78 9.05 -5.08
C HIS A 151 -8.37 9.11 -4.49
N LEU A 152 -7.81 7.97 -4.09
CA LEU A 152 -6.46 7.86 -3.55
C LEU A 152 -5.40 8.26 -4.58
N LEU A 153 -5.53 7.80 -5.81
CA LEU A 153 -4.62 8.16 -6.90
C LEU A 153 -4.64 9.66 -7.21
N ARG A 154 -5.82 10.29 -7.24
CA ARG A 154 -5.94 11.75 -7.44
C ARG A 154 -5.30 12.54 -6.30
N ARG A 155 -5.48 12.12 -5.06
CA ARG A 155 -4.84 12.75 -3.89
C ARG A 155 -3.32 12.55 -3.93
N GLY A 156 -2.86 11.35 -4.31
CA GLY A 156 -1.44 11.07 -4.52
C GLY A 156 -0.83 11.92 -5.62
N ALA A 157 -1.52 12.10 -6.75
CA ALA A 157 -1.10 12.98 -7.83
C ALA A 157 -1.00 14.45 -7.38
N ALA A 158 -1.97 14.92 -6.60
CA ALA A 158 -1.97 16.29 -6.06
C ALA A 158 -0.86 16.52 -5.01
N ALA A 159 -0.33 15.47 -4.39
CA ALA A 159 0.77 15.54 -3.44
C ALA A 159 2.15 15.72 -4.09
N LEU A 160 2.26 15.46 -5.40
CA LEU A 160 3.53 15.56 -6.13
C LEU A 160 4.01 17.00 -6.27
N SER A 161 5.33 17.17 -6.19
CA SER A 161 6.02 18.35 -6.67
C SER A 161 6.08 18.35 -8.20
N GLU A 162 6.43 19.47 -8.79
CA GLU A 162 6.72 19.55 -10.23
C GLU A 162 7.82 18.53 -10.59
N GLY A 163 7.55 17.71 -11.59
CA GLY A 163 8.48 16.65 -12.01
C GLY A 163 8.47 15.39 -11.15
N GLY A 164 7.70 15.34 -10.05
CA GLY A 164 7.56 14.18 -9.19
C GLY A 164 6.89 12.98 -9.86
N SER A 165 6.97 11.82 -9.23
CA SER A 165 6.39 10.56 -9.73
C SER A 165 5.62 9.83 -8.64
N LEU A 166 4.51 9.21 -9.02
CA LEU A 166 3.75 8.30 -8.16
C LEU A 166 4.12 6.86 -8.51
N TYR A 167 4.47 6.07 -7.52
CA TYR A 167 4.88 4.68 -7.63
C TYR A 167 3.83 3.77 -6.99
N ILE A 168 3.39 2.76 -7.72
CA ILE A 168 2.47 1.74 -7.26
C ILE A 168 3.17 0.40 -7.34
N LEU A 169 3.37 -0.27 -6.21
CA LEU A 169 3.94 -1.62 -6.15
C LEU A 169 2.88 -2.57 -5.61
N ASP A 170 2.34 -3.42 -6.46
CA ASP A 170 1.30 -4.36 -6.06
C ASP A 170 1.41 -5.68 -6.83
N THR A 171 0.57 -6.65 -6.48
CA THR A 171 0.51 -7.94 -7.16
C THR A 171 -0.73 -8.00 -8.04
N TYR A 172 -0.55 -8.41 -9.30
CA TYR A 172 -1.63 -8.60 -10.27
C TYR A 172 -1.65 -10.06 -10.72
N TRP A 173 -2.82 -10.69 -10.66
CA TRP A 173 -2.91 -12.11 -10.95
C TRP A 173 -2.62 -12.46 -12.42
N ASP A 174 -2.84 -11.54 -13.36
CA ASP A 174 -2.52 -11.68 -14.78
C ASP A 174 -1.04 -11.49 -15.12
N ARG A 175 -0.24 -10.94 -14.19
CA ARG A 175 1.20 -10.67 -14.34
C ARG A 175 2.07 -11.77 -13.72
N GLN A 176 1.49 -12.89 -13.35
CA GLN A 176 2.21 -13.95 -12.66
C GLN A 176 2.94 -14.89 -13.62
N LYS A 177 4.09 -15.44 -13.18
CA LYS A 177 4.94 -16.33 -13.98
C LYS A 177 4.32 -17.71 -14.24
N SER A 178 3.30 -18.11 -13.50
CA SER A 178 2.64 -19.39 -13.65
C SER A 178 1.15 -19.32 -13.34
N PRO A 179 0.32 -20.22 -13.93
CA PRO A 179 -1.10 -20.33 -13.59
C PRO A 179 -1.35 -20.61 -12.10
N ALA A 180 -0.46 -21.37 -11.45
CA ALA A 180 -0.58 -21.66 -10.03
C ALA A 180 -0.41 -20.39 -9.18
N ALA A 181 0.55 -19.52 -9.49
CA ALA A 181 0.73 -18.24 -8.82
C ALA A 181 -0.47 -17.31 -9.03
N ALA A 182 -1.00 -17.24 -10.26
CA ALA A 182 -2.22 -16.49 -10.56
C ALA A 182 -3.42 -16.99 -9.74
N TYR A 183 -3.61 -18.31 -9.67
CA TYR A 183 -4.65 -18.93 -8.86
C TYR A 183 -4.51 -18.61 -7.36
N CYS A 184 -3.29 -18.67 -6.82
CA CYS A 184 -3.03 -18.32 -5.42
C CYS A 184 -3.46 -16.88 -5.11
N LEU A 185 -3.17 -15.92 -5.97
CA LEU A 185 -3.60 -14.53 -5.80
C LEU A 185 -5.12 -14.39 -5.86
N GLN A 186 -5.78 -15.08 -6.81
CA GLN A 186 -7.25 -15.06 -6.88
C GLN A 186 -7.88 -15.68 -5.62
N ALA A 187 -7.33 -16.77 -5.10
CA ALA A 187 -7.78 -17.37 -3.83
C ALA A 187 -7.54 -16.43 -2.64
N THR A 188 -6.42 -15.69 -2.64
CA THR A 188 -6.13 -14.66 -1.65
C THR A 188 -7.17 -13.54 -1.68
N SER A 189 -7.70 -13.17 -2.85
CA SER A 189 -8.79 -12.18 -2.96
C SER A 189 -10.00 -12.59 -2.13
N LEU A 190 -10.44 -13.85 -2.21
CA LEU A 190 -11.58 -14.33 -1.42
C LEU A 190 -11.30 -14.23 0.09
N TYR A 191 -10.09 -14.60 0.52
CA TYR A 191 -9.68 -14.45 1.93
C TYR A 191 -9.74 -12.99 2.38
N PHE A 192 -9.17 -12.07 1.62
CA PHE A 192 -9.17 -10.64 1.97
C PHE A 192 -10.57 -10.03 1.93
N THR A 193 -11.41 -10.38 0.95
CA THR A 193 -12.81 -9.98 0.93
C THR A 193 -13.54 -10.42 2.19
N THR A 194 -13.34 -11.67 2.62
CA THR A 194 -14.03 -12.24 3.79
C THR A 194 -13.50 -11.69 5.11
N MET A 195 -12.19 -11.45 5.22
CA MET A 195 -11.52 -11.18 6.49
C MET A 195 -11.02 -9.75 6.65
N ALA A 196 -10.77 -9.02 5.56
CA ALA A 196 -10.13 -7.71 5.66
C ALA A 196 -11.14 -6.55 5.68
N ASN A 197 -11.86 -6.30 4.58
CA ASN A 197 -12.80 -5.16 4.53
C ASN A 197 -14.05 -5.38 3.66
N GLY A 198 -14.24 -6.58 3.12
CA GLY A 198 -15.37 -6.89 2.25
C GLY A 198 -15.18 -6.52 0.77
N THR A 199 -14.20 -5.70 0.44
CA THR A 199 -13.96 -5.18 -0.92
C THR A 199 -12.53 -5.39 -1.43
N SER A 200 -11.59 -5.81 -0.56
CA SER A 200 -10.21 -6.10 -0.94
C SER A 200 -10.11 -7.21 -1.96
N GLN A 201 -9.30 -7.01 -2.99
CA GLN A 201 -9.05 -8.02 -4.01
C GLN A 201 -7.70 -7.83 -4.69
N MET A 202 -7.12 -8.93 -5.17
CA MET A 202 -6.00 -8.88 -6.10
C MET A 202 -6.53 -8.57 -7.49
N TYR A 203 -6.16 -7.40 -8.03
CA TYR A 203 -6.71 -6.91 -9.29
C TYR A 203 -6.08 -7.59 -10.52
N HIS A 204 -6.79 -7.56 -11.63
CA HIS A 204 -6.19 -7.64 -12.95
C HIS A 204 -5.47 -6.31 -13.24
N SER A 205 -4.25 -6.34 -13.77
CA SER A 205 -3.46 -5.13 -14.02
C SER A 205 -4.20 -4.09 -14.90
N ARG A 206 -4.98 -4.56 -15.88
CA ARG A 206 -5.81 -3.72 -16.75
C ARG A 206 -6.80 -2.85 -15.96
N ASP A 207 -7.37 -3.38 -14.88
CA ASP A 207 -8.39 -2.65 -14.10
C ASP A 207 -7.74 -1.52 -13.31
N LEU A 208 -6.56 -1.75 -12.73
CA LEU A 208 -5.79 -0.67 -12.12
C LEU A 208 -5.28 0.36 -13.15
N LEU A 209 -4.82 -0.08 -14.32
CA LEU A 209 -4.39 0.84 -15.38
C LEU A 209 -5.52 1.79 -15.81
N ARG A 210 -6.77 1.32 -15.86
CA ARG A 210 -7.94 2.19 -16.09
C ARG A 210 -8.12 3.21 -14.97
N CYS A 211 -7.94 2.81 -13.71
CA CYS A 211 -8.02 3.73 -12.57
C CYS A 211 -6.91 4.80 -12.64
N ILE A 212 -5.69 4.41 -13.00
CA ILE A 212 -4.55 5.32 -13.18
C ILE A 212 -4.88 6.38 -14.25
N GLU A 213 -5.36 5.95 -15.42
CA GLU A 213 -5.75 6.84 -16.52
C GLU A 213 -6.91 7.77 -16.09
N ALA A 214 -7.95 7.23 -15.48
CA ALA A 214 -9.10 8.00 -14.98
C ALA A 214 -8.73 8.99 -13.85
N ALA A 215 -7.61 8.75 -13.16
CA ALA A 215 -7.06 9.70 -12.19
C ALA A 215 -6.27 10.85 -12.82
N GLY A 216 -6.10 10.88 -14.15
CA GLY A 216 -5.29 11.87 -14.86
C GLY A 216 -3.79 11.58 -14.76
N LEU A 217 -3.44 10.32 -14.59
CA LEU A 217 -2.06 9.84 -14.55
C LEU A 217 -1.75 9.03 -15.81
N ARG A 218 -0.48 9.02 -16.22
CA ARG A 218 0.04 8.13 -17.25
C ARG A 218 1.16 7.27 -16.69
N VAL A 219 1.20 6.00 -17.08
CA VAL A 219 2.31 5.09 -16.73
C VAL A 219 3.50 5.40 -17.63
N GLU A 220 4.66 5.64 -17.04
CA GLU A 220 5.93 5.84 -17.74
C GLU A 220 6.89 4.66 -17.60
N GLU A 221 6.77 3.88 -16.54
CA GLU A 221 7.52 2.63 -16.35
C GLU A 221 6.57 1.55 -15.83
N ASP A 222 6.69 0.36 -16.39
CA ASP A 222 5.91 -0.85 -16.06
C ASP A 222 6.94 -1.99 -15.91
N VAL A 223 7.17 -2.45 -14.67
CA VAL A 223 8.24 -3.40 -14.36
C VAL A 223 7.68 -4.58 -13.58
N ASP A 224 7.63 -5.74 -14.22
CA ASP A 224 7.18 -6.99 -13.63
C ASP A 224 8.28 -7.74 -12.87
N GLY A 225 7.86 -8.69 -12.04
CA GLY A 225 8.73 -9.69 -11.44
C GLY A 225 9.64 -9.17 -10.34
N LEU A 226 9.26 -8.08 -9.68
CA LEU A 226 9.97 -7.59 -8.51
C LEU A 226 9.68 -8.47 -7.30
N GLY A 227 10.73 -8.91 -6.61
CA GLY A 227 10.60 -9.85 -5.51
C GLY A 227 9.94 -11.16 -5.97
N ILE A 228 8.92 -11.60 -5.25
CA ILE A 228 8.22 -12.86 -5.52
C ILE A 228 7.24 -12.70 -6.68
N SER A 229 6.45 -11.61 -6.72
CA SER A 229 5.27 -11.53 -7.58
C SER A 229 4.81 -10.11 -7.93
N HIS A 230 5.59 -9.08 -7.57
CA HIS A 230 5.13 -7.70 -7.71
C HIS A 230 5.43 -7.08 -9.07
N THR A 231 4.58 -6.13 -9.44
CA THR A 231 4.75 -5.20 -10.56
C THR A 231 4.85 -3.80 -10.00
N LEU A 232 5.76 -2.99 -10.52
CA LEU A 232 5.87 -1.57 -10.23
C LEU A 232 5.38 -0.76 -11.42
N PHE A 233 4.39 0.11 -11.18
CA PHE A 233 4.04 1.18 -12.09
C PHE A 233 4.61 2.50 -11.58
N ARG A 234 5.40 3.20 -12.41
CA ARG A 234 5.76 4.60 -12.17
C ARG A 234 4.87 5.48 -13.03
N CYS A 235 4.15 6.37 -12.38
CA CYS A 235 3.14 7.22 -12.99
C CYS A 235 3.51 8.70 -12.86
N ARG A 236 3.05 9.52 -13.79
CA ARG A 236 3.13 10.98 -13.73
C ARG A 236 1.80 11.60 -14.15
N PRO A 237 1.51 12.83 -13.74
CA PRO A 237 0.39 13.60 -14.30
C PRO A 237 0.45 13.61 -15.84
N ALA A 238 -0.72 13.38 -16.48
CA ALA A 238 -0.86 13.31 -17.93
C ALA A 238 -0.72 14.68 -18.61
#